data_7ee7de1887566cce5b2e5fce8c691374
#
_entry.id   7ee7de1887566cce5b2e5fce8c691374
#
_cell.length_a   1.000
_cell.length_b   1.000
_cell.length_c   1.000
_cell.angle_alpha   90.00
_cell.angle_beta   90.00
_cell.angle_gamma   90.00
#
_symmetry.space_group_name_H-M   'P 1'
#
loop_
_entity.id
_entity.type
_entity.pdbx_description
1 polymer ?
#
loop_
_entity_poly.entity_id
_entity_poly.type
_entity_poly.pdbx_seq_one_letter_code
_entity_poly.pdbx_strand_id
1 'polypeptide(L)'
;MLLVHLEPVGTRVSLQDWATVQPLINGEFALGRHLETTEGGVAILRLQLVEAAANPSRLTSLLTHCGQHFQYVILRASAPVPLPLLLECFAHSDRAFLLLQPRGEDLYYRDLLLREIRERSPKEKAKLRTIICREKGEEQFNELLKKMGQEVHGFVHGCPTPAAAEGLRRWPDRDFNADIRRLAREVGHRRVGLALSSGGARGLAHVGVIQVLEEHGIEVDVVAGCSMGAYIGAVWAFGHDGVAMERLAREVEHRWGLFELIDPFILPRQGFLRGEKVKSRLKRSIGDVHFSELVRPLRIVTTHLASLDRVVISAGEVAQAVHASSAIPGACVPVNIDGELYIDGGIADPLPVDVLEEMGIERIIAINTIPTPAYLRARLELERERDARRGRKTNRFRRFVNRYLNYFAPGNVLDTILRSFNGAQMQVAEHACQFADVVLRPLSFDGRWHDFRRPGKYIAIGRREAEEHLEEIKALVNRKEPTYEIQSAHHPMAAPV
;
A
#
# COMPACT_ATOMS: atom_id res chain seq x y z
N MET A 1 24.42 1.32 11.74
CA MET A 1 24.14 0.59 10.49
C MET A 1 25.46 0.17 9.86
N LEU A 2 25.58 -1.06 9.41
CA LEU A 2 26.72 -1.55 8.64
C LEU A 2 26.27 -1.86 7.20
N LEU A 3 27.04 -1.41 6.21
CA LEU A 3 26.85 -1.73 4.82
C LEU A 3 28.02 -2.64 4.37
N VAL A 4 27.72 -3.87 3.99
CA VAL A 4 28.70 -4.84 3.48
C VAL A 4 28.61 -4.86 1.96
N HIS A 5 29.67 -4.51 1.26
CA HIS A 5 29.75 -4.53 -0.19
C HIS A 5 30.52 -5.77 -0.66
N LEU A 6 29.92 -6.56 -1.55
CA LEU A 6 30.61 -7.59 -2.33
C LEU A 6 31.02 -6.98 -3.67
N GLU A 7 32.32 -6.75 -3.85
CA GLU A 7 32.90 -6.14 -5.05
C GLU A 7 33.65 -7.17 -5.92
N PRO A 8 33.54 -7.10 -7.26
CA PRO A 8 34.13 -8.09 -8.13
C PRO A 8 35.70 -8.08 -8.16
N VAL A 9 36.30 -6.89 -8.02
CA VAL A 9 37.75 -6.72 -8.09
C VAL A 9 38.19 -5.48 -7.28
N GLY A 10 39.36 -5.54 -6.64
CA GLY A 10 40.06 -4.35 -6.15
C GLY A 10 39.80 -3.94 -4.70
N THR A 11 39.37 -4.86 -3.85
CA THR A 11 39.03 -4.58 -2.46
C THR A 11 40.25 -4.55 -1.53
N ARG A 12 40.12 -3.73 -0.46
CA ARG A 12 41.22 -3.58 0.54
C ARG A 12 41.30 -4.70 1.57
N VAL A 13 40.27 -5.57 1.64
CA VAL A 13 40.28 -6.69 2.60
C VAL A 13 40.01 -8.00 1.89
N SER A 14 40.98 -8.93 1.94
CA SER A 14 40.85 -10.28 1.44
C SER A 14 40.21 -11.16 2.50
N LEU A 15 39.29 -12.07 2.09
CA LEU A 15 38.81 -13.14 2.96
C LEU A 15 39.90 -14.18 3.26
N GLN A 16 41.03 -14.17 2.55
CA GLN A 16 42.21 -14.99 2.90
C GLN A 16 42.91 -14.45 4.15
N ASP A 17 42.91 -13.13 4.34
CA ASP A 17 43.31 -12.51 5.63
C ASP A 17 42.37 -12.89 6.77
N TRP A 18 41.21 -13.47 6.44
CA TRP A 18 40.25 -14.06 7.36
C TRP A 18 40.78 -15.26 8.15
N ALA A 19 41.80 -15.98 7.67
CA ALA A 19 42.47 -16.99 8.47
C ALA A 19 43.31 -16.41 9.60
N THR A 20 43.79 -15.19 9.43
CA THR A 20 44.36 -14.35 10.51
C THR A 20 43.28 -13.66 11.35
N VAL A 21 42.01 -13.72 10.92
CA VAL A 21 40.83 -13.15 11.53
C VAL A 21 40.07 -14.16 12.42
N GLN A 22 40.55 -15.41 12.54
CA GLN A 22 40.00 -16.34 13.53
C GLN A 22 40.12 -15.86 14.97
N PRO A 23 41.10 -15.02 15.37
CA PRO A 23 41.02 -14.26 16.62
C PRO A 23 39.84 -13.31 16.70
N LEU A 24 39.23 -12.95 15.60
CA LEU A 24 38.05 -12.06 15.51
C LEU A 24 36.78 -12.67 16.12
N ILE A 25 36.63 -13.98 16.02
CA ILE A 25 35.52 -14.71 16.63
C ILE A 25 35.72 -14.84 18.14
N ASN A 26 36.93 -14.68 18.63
CA ASN A 26 37.32 -14.83 20.04
C ASN A 26 37.42 -13.51 20.81
N GLY A 27 36.84 -12.41 20.33
CA GLY A 27 36.67 -11.18 21.09
C GLY A 27 37.80 -10.13 20.99
N GLU A 28 38.84 -10.31 20.19
CA GLU A 28 39.93 -9.34 19.98
C GLU A 28 39.80 -8.52 18.69
N PHE A 29 38.65 -8.52 18.05
CA PHE A 29 38.48 -7.87 16.76
C PHE A 29 38.25 -6.37 16.87
N ALA A 30 39.19 -5.62 16.42
CA ALA A 30 38.99 -4.21 16.07
C ALA A 30 38.35 -4.09 14.66
N LEU A 31 37.05 -4.41 14.54
CA LEU A 31 36.26 -4.15 13.32
C LEU A 31 36.57 -2.75 12.78
N GLY A 32 36.83 -1.79 13.66
CA GLY A 32 37.13 -0.41 13.33
C GLY A 32 38.34 -0.18 12.41
N ARG A 33 39.27 -1.12 12.28
CA ARG A 33 40.42 -0.96 11.37
C ARG A 33 40.08 -1.25 9.90
N HIS A 34 39.01 -1.97 9.65
CA HIS A 34 38.53 -2.38 8.31
C HIS A 34 37.28 -1.67 7.87
N LEU A 35 36.72 -0.83 8.72
CA LEU A 35 35.50 -0.08 8.44
C LEU A 35 35.84 1.32 7.94
N GLU A 36 35.25 1.65 6.79
CA GLU A 36 35.15 3.03 6.35
C GLU A 36 33.88 3.63 6.98
N THR A 37 33.95 4.83 7.51
CA THR A 37 32.76 5.51 8.05
C THR A 37 32.40 6.68 7.14
N THR A 38 31.14 6.74 6.71
CA THR A 38 30.62 7.88 5.95
C THR A 38 30.40 9.09 6.86
N GLU A 39 30.26 10.29 6.27
CA GLU A 39 29.88 11.52 7.00
C GLU A 39 28.56 11.38 7.77
N GLY A 40 27.66 10.46 7.36
CA GLY A 40 26.40 10.14 8.02
C GLY A 40 26.48 9.05 9.09
N GLY A 41 27.69 8.62 9.48
CA GLY A 41 27.88 7.61 10.55
C GLY A 41 27.56 6.16 10.11
N VAL A 42 27.48 5.88 8.82
CA VAL A 42 27.32 4.53 8.29
C VAL A 42 28.67 3.86 8.17
N ALA A 43 28.84 2.72 8.81
CA ALA A 43 30.03 1.88 8.64
C ALA A 43 29.94 1.08 7.33
N ILE A 44 31.04 1.00 6.59
CA ILE A 44 31.12 0.24 5.32
C ILE A 44 32.22 -0.79 5.43
N LEU A 45 31.89 -2.03 5.12
CA LEU A 45 32.84 -3.14 4.95
C LEU A 45 32.83 -3.60 3.49
N ARG A 46 34.00 -3.66 2.85
CA ARG A 46 34.16 -4.09 1.45
C ARG A 46 34.80 -5.45 1.41
N LEU A 47 34.18 -6.43 0.75
CA LEU A 47 34.64 -7.80 0.60
C LEU A 47 34.75 -8.18 -0.87
N GLN A 48 35.75 -9.04 -1.20
CA GLN A 48 35.87 -9.59 -2.55
C GLN A 48 34.80 -10.65 -2.82
N LEU A 49 34.07 -10.48 -3.92
CA LEU A 49 33.00 -11.39 -4.33
C LEU A 49 33.52 -12.82 -4.58
N VAL A 50 34.70 -12.97 -5.23
CA VAL A 50 35.30 -14.28 -5.54
C VAL A 50 35.59 -15.06 -4.28
N GLU A 51 36.12 -14.42 -3.26
CA GLU A 51 36.42 -15.06 -1.98
C GLU A 51 35.17 -15.39 -1.17
N ALA A 52 34.14 -14.50 -1.18
CA ALA A 52 32.85 -14.77 -0.57
C ALA A 52 32.15 -15.96 -1.23
N ALA A 53 32.24 -16.06 -2.56
CA ALA A 53 31.68 -17.17 -3.32
C ALA A 53 32.39 -18.52 -3.05
N ALA A 54 33.72 -18.48 -2.82
CA ALA A 54 34.49 -19.67 -2.48
C ALA A 54 34.21 -20.19 -1.05
N ASN A 55 33.77 -19.32 -0.14
CA ASN A 55 33.54 -19.66 1.27
C ASN A 55 32.24 -19.04 1.82
N PRO A 56 31.03 -19.45 1.35
CA PRO A 56 29.78 -18.86 1.76
C PRO A 56 29.51 -18.91 3.28
N SER A 57 29.87 -20.03 3.92
CA SER A 57 29.68 -20.21 5.37
C SER A 57 30.55 -19.26 6.21
N ARG A 58 31.71 -18.83 5.72
CA ARG A 58 32.51 -17.80 6.41
C ARG A 58 31.86 -16.41 6.30
N LEU A 59 31.30 -16.09 5.14
CA LEU A 59 30.54 -14.86 4.98
C LEU A 59 29.35 -14.82 5.94
N THR A 60 28.61 -15.93 6.04
CA THR A 60 27.49 -16.06 6.99
C THR A 60 27.92 -15.86 8.43
N SER A 61 29.03 -16.48 8.83
CA SER A 61 29.57 -16.30 10.19
C SER A 61 29.97 -14.85 10.46
N LEU A 62 30.55 -14.16 9.47
CA LEU A 62 30.85 -12.73 9.57
C LEU A 62 29.58 -11.88 9.72
N LEU A 63 28.59 -12.10 8.88
CA LEU A 63 27.33 -11.35 8.94
C LEU A 63 26.61 -11.56 10.27
N THR A 64 26.62 -12.79 10.79
CA THR A 64 26.07 -13.11 12.12
C THR A 64 26.80 -12.35 13.22
N HIS A 65 28.15 -12.33 13.17
CA HIS A 65 28.93 -11.55 14.12
C HIS A 65 28.65 -10.04 14.01
N CYS A 66 28.60 -9.51 12.79
CA CYS A 66 28.21 -8.11 12.57
C CYS A 66 26.81 -7.77 13.11
N GLY A 67 25.86 -8.71 13.02
CA GLY A 67 24.52 -8.58 13.58
C GLY A 67 24.48 -8.42 15.09
N GLN A 68 25.52 -8.88 15.80
CA GLN A 68 25.64 -8.67 17.24
C GLN A 68 26.09 -7.24 17.61
N HIS A 69 26.69 -6.51 16.68
CA HIS A 69 27.25 -5.18 16.93
C HIS A 69 26.52 -4.04 16.21
N PHE A 70 25.71 -4.36 15.20
CA PHE A 70 24.98 -3.39 14.40
C PHE A 70 23.49 -3.73 14.36
N GLN A 71 22.65 -2.74 14.62
CA GLN A 71 21.20 -2.90 14.54
C GLN A 71 20.71 -3.29 13.15
N TYR A 72 21.40 -2.82 12.10
CA TYR A 72 21.11 -3.17 10.70
C TYR A 72 22.41 -3.54 10.00
N VAL A 73 22.43 -4.69 9.36
CA VAL A 73 23.49 -5.14 8.48
C VAL A 73 22.92 -5.30 7.07
N ILE A 74 23.34 -4.46 6.14
CA ILE A 74 22.87 -4.48 4.75
C ILE A 74 23.98 -5.07 3.89
N LEU A 75 23.69 -6.22 3.28
CA LEU A 75 24.59 -6.84 2.29
C LEU A 75 24.20 -6.37 0.89
N ARG A 76 25.11 -5.69 0.21
CA ARG A 76 24.97 -5.31 -1.19
C ARG A 76 25.76 -6.25 -2.08
N ALA A 77 25.08 -6.91 -3.00
CA ALA A 77 25.71 -7.70 -4.06
C ALA A 77 25.34 -7.11 -5.42
N SER A 78 26.33 -6.80 -6.24
CA SER A 78 26.12 -6.32 -7.63
C SER A 78 26.30 -7.48 -8.59
N ALA A 79 25.39 -7.65 -9.55
CA ALA A 79 25.47 -8.72 -10.54
C ALA A 79 26.76 -8.60 -11.43
N PRO A 80 27.30 -9.73 -11.91
CA PRO A 80 26.86 -11.10 -11.71
C PRO A 80 27.38 -11.69 -10.39
N VAL A 81 26.47 -12.23 -9.58
CA VAL A 81 26.79 -12.92 -8.32
C VAL A 81 26.48 -14.41 -8.50
N PRO A 82 27.37 -15.33 -8.09
CA PRO A 82 27.09 -16.76 -8.16
C PRO A 82 25.82 -17.14 -7.39
N LEU A 83 24.93 -17.89 -8.04
CA LEU A 83 23.64 -18.28 -7.46
C LEU A 83 23.75 -18.98 -6.09
N PRO A 84 24.69 -19.90 -5.84
CA PRO A 84 24.85 -20.51 -4.52
C PRO A 84 25.11 -19.50 -3.40
N LEU A 85 25.92 -18.47 -3.68
CA LEU A 85 26.21 -17.41 -2.72
C LEU A 85 24.97 -16.56 -2.43
N LEU A 86 24.18 -16.23 -3.45
CA LEU A 86 22.92 -15.50 -3.26
C LEU A 86 21.93 -16.28 -2.42
N LEU A 87 21.78 -17.58 -2.66
CA LEU A 87 20.89 -18.44 -1.89
C LEU A 87 21.33 -18.55 -0.43
N GLU A 88 22.64 -18.63 -0.18
CA GLU A 88 23.19 -18.63 1.18
C GLU A 88 22.90 -17.30 1.89
N CYS A 89 23.19 -16.17 1.24
CA CYS A 89 22.87 -14.85 1.80
C CYS A 89 21.36 -14.67 2.05
N PHE A 90 20.55 -15.18 1.13
CA PHE A 90 19.09 -15.13 1.27
C PHE A 90 18.58 -15.94 2.47
N ALA A 91 19.12 -17.17 2.66
CA ALA A 91 18.74 -18.02 3.78
C ALA A 91 19.01 -17.37 5.15
N HIS A 92 20.06 -16.55 5.24
CA HIS A 92 20.48 -15.87 6.47
C HIS A 92 20.03 -14.41 6.58
N SER A 93 19.21 -13.93 5.66
CA SER A 93 18.64 -12.58 5.72
C SER A 93 17.21 -12.58 6.23
N ASP A 94 16.82 -11.54 6.95
CA ASP A 94 15.43 -11.31 7.35
C ASP A 94 14.59 -10.80 6.18
N ARG A 95 15.20 -10.01 5.30
CA ARG A 95 14.60 -9.47 4.06
C ARG A 95 15.65 -9.40 2.94
N ALA A 96 15.22 -9.65 1.73
CA ALA A 96 16.03 -9.50 0.54
C ALA A 96 15.34 -8.60 -0.48
N PHE A 97 16.06 -7.65 -1.02
CA PHE A 97 15.59 -6.74 -2.07
C PHE A 97 16.29 -7.05 -3.37
N LEU A 98 15.55 -7.51 -4.35
CA LEU A 98 16.03 -7.71 -5.70
C LEU A 98 15.71 -6.47 -6.54
N LEU A 99 16.73 -5.64 -6.79
CA LEU A 99 16.61 -4.44 -7.59
C LEU A 99 16.87 -4.80 -9.05
N LEU A 100 15.89 -4.62 -9.91
CA LEU A 100 15.95 -4.97 -11.33
C LEU A 100 15.72 -3.75 -12.20
N GLN A 101 16.46 -3.66 -13.30
CA GLN A 101 16.06 -2.86 -14.44
C GLN A 101 15.15 -3.70 -15.36
N PRO A 102 14.23 -3.08 -16.12
CA PRO A 102 13.32 -3.83 -16.98
C PRO A 102 14.01 -4.36 -18.26
N ARG A 103 15.09 -5.07 -18.11
CA ARG A 103 15.90 -5.69 -19.19
C ARG A 103 15.74 -7.20 -19.19
N GLY A 104 15.82 -7.82 -20.38
CA GLY A 104 15.59 -9.26 -20.52
C GLY A 104 16.52 -10.13 -19.68
N GLU A 105 17.79 -9.71 -19.52
CA GLU A 105 18.78 -10.42 -18.72
C GLU A 105 18.44 -10.42 -17.23
N ASP A 106 18.02 -9.29 -16.69
CA ASP A 106 17.64 -9.14 -15.28
C ASP A 106 16.42 -10.01 -14.94
N LEU A 107 15.49 -10.13 -15.88
CA LEU A 107 14.29 -10.95 -15.70
C LEU A 107 14.61 -12.44 -15.72
N TYR A 108 15.48 -12.88 -16.63
CA TYR A 108 15.92 -14.26 -16.66
C TYR A 108 16.59 -14.65 -15.33
N TYR A 109 17.45 -13.79 -14.81
CA TYR A 109 18.13 -14.00 -13.53
C TYR A 109 17.15 -14.03 -12.35
N ARG A 110 16.17 -13.14 -12.36
CA ARG A 110 15.06 -13.15 -11.38
C ARG A 110 14.31 -14.47 -11.39
N ASP A 111 13.91 -14.92 -12.57
CA ASP A 111 13.08 -16.14 -12.71
C ASP A 111 13.86 -17.37 -12.26
N LEU A 112 15.15 -17.42 -12.55
CA LEU A 112 16.06 -18.46 -12.07
C LEU A 112 16.12 -18.45 -10.52
N LEU A 113 16.35 -17.28 -9.91
CA LEU A 113 16.42 -17.12 -8.47
C LEU A 113 15.07 -17.49 -7.79
N LEU A 114 13.95 -17.03 -8.32
CA LEU A 114 12.62 -17.35 -7.80
C LEU A 114 12.32 -18.86 -7.88
N ARG A 115 12.73 -19.52 -8.95
CA ARG A 115 12.57 -20.98 -9.08
C ARG A 115 13.36 -21.73 -8.01
N GLU A 116 14.62 -21.39 -7.83
CA GLU A 116 15.47 -22.02 -6.83
C GLU A 116 14.97 -21.81 -5.39
N ILE A 117 14.46 -20.59 -5.08
CA ILE A 117 13.87 -20.30 -3.77
C ILE A 117 12.58 -21.12 -3.57
N ARG A 118 11.73 -21.26 -4.59
CA ARG A 118 10.50 -22.08 -4.50
C ARG A 118 10.80 -23.55 -4.26
N GLU A 119 11.85 -24.07 -4.88
CA GLU A 119 12.23 -25.48 -4.74
C GLU A 119 12.89 -25.76 -3.39
N ARG A 120 13.74 -24.87 -2.88
CA ARG A 120 14.51 -25.09 -1.64
C ARG A 120 13.77 -24.64 -0.38
N SER A 121 13.09 -23.53 -0.44
CA SER A 121 12.48 -22.88 0.74
C SER A 121 11.21 -22.10 0.40
N PRO A 122 10.10 -22.77 0.05
CA PRO A 122 8.88 -22.09 -0.38
C PRO A 122 8.32 -21.13 0.66
N LYS A 123 8.51 -21.38 1.96
CA LYS A 123 8.08 -20.51 3.06
C LYS A 123 8.88 -19.20 3.13
N GLU A 124 10.09 -19.18 2.62
CA GLU A 124 10.96 -18.00 2.66
C GLU A 124 10.75 -17.06 1.47
N LYS A 125 9.96 -17.46 0.46
CA LYS A 125 9.63 -16.61 -0.69
C LYS A 125 9.12 -15.23 -0.25
N ALA A 126 8.38 -15.16 0.85
CA ALA A 126 7.86 -13.92 1.41
C ALA A 126 8.94 -12.90 1.85
N LYS A 127 10.18 -13.36 2.07
CA LYS A 127 11.31 -12.48 2.40
C LYS A 127 11.82 -11.69 1.19
N LEU A 128 11.62 -12.20 -0.04
CA LEU A 128 12.11 -11.58 -1.27
C LEU A 128 11.16 -10.49 -1.73
N ARG A 129 11.70 -9.29 -1.92
CA ARG A 129 11.01 -8.10 -2.45
C ARG A 129 11.59 -7.75 -3.81
N THR A 130 10.82 -7.91 -4.87
CA THR A 130 11.22 -7.48 -6.21
C THR A 130 10.88 -6.00 -6.39
N ILE A 131 11.89 -5.19 -6.59
CA ILE A 131 11.79 -3.74 -6.80
C ILE A 131 12.26 -3.44 -8.21
N ILE A 132 11.43 -2.74 -8.97
CA ILE A 132 11.78 -2.35 -10.34
C ILE A 132 12.32 -0.93 -10.34
N CYS A 133 13.55 -0.79 -10.82
CA CYS A 133 14.20 0.52 -11.03
C CYS A 133 13.88 1.02 -12.43
N ARG A 134 13.11 2.10 -12.53
CA ARG A 134 12.63 2.68 -13.79
C ARG A 134 13.37 3.97 -14.12
N GLU A 135 13.88 4.07 -15.35
CA GLU A 135 14.31 5.35 -15.94
C GLU A 135 13.11 6.15 -16.44
N LYS A 136 13.24 7.47 -16.59
CA LYS A 136 12.16 8.29 -17.16
C LYS A 136 12.00 8.00 -18.66
N GLY A 137 10.79 7.70 -19.13
CA GLY A 137 10.43 7.59 -20.55
C GLY A 137 10.34 6.18 -21.15
N GLU A 138 10.40 5.11 -20.35
CA GLU A 138 10.27 3.74 -20.87
C GLU A 138 8.80 3.32 -21.04
N GLU A 139 8.28 3.41 -22.28
CA GLU A 139 6.90 3.02 -22.63
C GLU A 139 6.68 1.49 -22.69
N GLN A 140 7.69 0.69 -23.04
CA GLN A 140 7.57 -0.78 -23.21
C GLN A 140 7.41 -1.56 -21.90
N PHE A 141 7.43 -0.86 -20.79
CA PHE A 141 7.45 -1.41 -19.46
C PHE A 141 6.14 -2.09 -19.02
N ASN A 142 5.00 -1.59 -19.48
CA ASN A 142 3.68 -2.07 -19.03
C ASN A 142 3.36 -3.50 -19.46
N GLU A 143 3.82 -3.95 -20.63
CA GLU A 143 3.65 -5.34 -21.06
C GLU A 143 4.48 -6.31 -20.25
N LEU A 144 5.67 -5.88 -19.85
CA LEU A 144 6.57 -6.66 -19.02
C LEU A 144 5.99 -6.86 -17.63
N LEU A 145 5.44 -5.78 -17.04
CA LEU A 145 4.77 -5.84 -15.73
C LEU A 145 3.55 -6.76 -15.73
N LYS A 146 2.78 -6.80 -16.81
CA LYS A 146 1.68 -7.76 -16.95
C LYS A 146 2.17 -9.21 -16.88
N LYS A 147 3.33 -9.51 -17.48
CA LYS A 147 3.94 -10.84 -17.42
C LYS A 147 4.50 -11.17 -16.04
N MET A 148 5.00 -10.17 -15.31
CA MET A 148 5.54 -10.34 -13.95
C MET A 148 4.44 -10.49 -12.89
N GLY A 149 3.22 -10.01 -13.16
CA GLY A 149 2.06 -10.13 -12.28
C GLY A 149 2.24 -9.50 -10.90
N GLN A 150 1.66 -10.13 -9.88
CA GLN A 150 1.67 -9.65 -8.48
C GLN A 150 3.04 -9.80 -7.78
N GLU A 151 4.07 -10.28 -8.47
CA GLU A 151 5.40 -10.52 -7.88
C GLU A 151 6.25 -9.24 -7.78
N VAL A 152 5.77 -8.10 -8.27
CA VAL A 152 6.43 -6.80 -8.10
C VAL A 152 5.94 -6.15 -6.81
N HIS A 153 6.88 -5.90 -5.89
CA HIS A 153 6.56 -5.32 -4.58
C HIS A 153 6.60 -3.79 -4.58
N GLY A 154 7.43 -3.19 -5.44
CA GLY A 154 7.54 -1.75 -5.53
C GLY A 154 8.34 -1.26 -6.73
N PHE A 155 8.40 0.06 -6.86
CA PHE A 155 9.11 0.77 -7.92
C PHE A 155 10.05 1.80 -7.33
N VAL A 156 11.17 2.05 -8.03
CA VAL A 156 12.04 3.20 -7.84
C VAL A 156 12.04 4.00 -9.12
N HIS A 157 11.43 5.19 -9.08
CA HIS A 157 11.29 6.05 -10.23
C HIS A 157 12.49 6.98 -10.39
N GLY A 158 12.81 7.36 -11.63
CA GLY A 158 13.89 8.29 -11.91
C GLY A 158 15.27 7.80 -11.48
N CYS A 159 15.47 6.48 -11.51
CA CYS A 159 16.74 5.87 -11.14
C CYS A 159 17.86 6.44 -12.02
N PRO A 160 18.97 6.96 -11.43
CA PRO A 160 20.08 7.49 -12.21
C PRO A 160 20.83 6.38 -12.92
N THR A 161 21.33 6.67 -14.12
CA THR A 161 22.39 5.84 -14.70
C THR A 161 23.64 5.92 -13.84
N PRO A 162 24.49 4.89 -13.79
CA PRO A 162 25.76 4.91 -13.02
C PRO A 162 26.60 6.16 -13.31
N ALA A 163 26.71 6.55 -14.58
CA ALA A 163 27.47 7.74 -15.00
C ALA A 163 26.83 9.05 -14.49
N ALA A 164 25.52 9.14 -14.44
CA ALA A 164 24.81 10.33 -13.94
C ALA A 164 24.83 10.43 -12.41
N ALA A 165 24.98 9.31 -11.70
CA ALA A 165 25.04 9.26 -10.24
C ALA A 165 26.44 9.61 -9.70
N GLU A 166 27.47 9.55 -10.53
CA GLU A 166 28.85 9.80 -10.14
C GLU A 166 29.04 11.26 -9.69
N GLY A 167 29.51 11.44 -8.47
CA GLY A 167 29.78 12.76 -7.89
C GLY A 167 28.59 13.50 -7.26
N LEU A 168 27.37 12.95 -7.34
CA LEU A 168 26.21 13.57 -6.73
C LEU A 168 26.02 13.11 -5.28
N ARG A 169 26.04 14.07 -4.33
CA ARG A 169 25.70 13.79 -2.90
C ARG A 169 24.20 13.57 -2.69
N ARG A 170 23.35 14.13 -3.56
CA ARG A 170 21.89 14.02 -3.52
C ARG A 170 21.33 14.02 -4.94
N TRP A 171 20.52 13.04 -5.25
CA TRP A 171 19.81 12.99 -6.52
C TRP A 171 18.70 14.04 -6.55
N PRO A 172 18.57 14.86 -7.60
CA PRO A 172 17.59 15.96 -7.65
C PRO A 172 16.15 15.48 -7.85
N ASP A 173 15.94 14.22 -8.28
CA ASP A 173 14.60 13.70 -8.56
C ASP A 173 13.80 13.48 -7.27
N ARG A 174 12.61 14.12 -7.20
CA ARG A 174 11.74 14.07 -6.02
C ARG A 174 11.18 12.68 -5.80
N ASP A 175 10.78 12.01 -6.88
CA ASP A 175 10.12 10.70 -6.82
C ASP A 175 11.13 9.63 -6.41
N PHE A 176 12.33 9.67 -6.99
CA PHE A 176 13.45 8.82 -6.56
C PHE A 176 13.70 8.92 -5.04
N ASN A 177 13.83 10.15 -4.54
CA ASN A 177 14.09 10.36 -3.11
C ASN A 177 12.93 9.86 -2.22
N ALA A 178 11.68 9.97 -2.68
CA ALA A 178 10.53 9.47 -1.96
C ALA A 178 10.54 7.93 -1.91
N ASP A 179 10.87 7.28 -3.02
CA ASP A 179 10.96 5.83 -3.10
C ASP A 179 12.10 5.26 -2.25
N ILE A 180 13.27 5.91 -2.26
CA ILE A 180 14.39 5.52 -1.39
C ILE A 180 14.04 5.69 0.09
N ARG A 181 13.34 6.77 0.49
CA ARG A 181 12.86 6.91 1.87
C ARG A 181 11.88 5.80 2.25
N ARG A 182 10.99 5.40 1.32
CA ARG A 182 10.05 4.28 1.53
C ARG A 182 10.79 2.96 1.75
N LEU A 183 11.80 2.66 0.92
CA LEU A 183 12.64 1.49 1.10
C LEU A 183 13.40 1.53 2.44
N ALA A 184 13.92 2.69 2.83
CA ALA A 184 14.58 2.85 4.13
C ALA A 184 13.60 2.59 5.30
N ARG A 185 12.36 3.06 5.20
CA ARG A 185 11.32 2.75 6.20
C ARG A 185 10.94 1.27 6.19
N GLU A 186 10.95 0.62 5.05
CA GLU A 186 10.72 -0.83 4.96
C GLU A 186 11.82 -1.63 5.66
N VAL A 187 13.10 -1.28 5.43
CA VAL A 187 14.23 -1.88 6.15
C VAL A 187 14.11 -1.63 7.65
N GLY A 188 13.69 -0.42 8.04
CA GLY A 188 13.54 0.00 9.44
C GLY A 188 12.25 -0.48 10.12
N HIS A 189 11.40 -1.28 9.49
CA HIS A 189 10.09 -1.70 10.02
C HIS A 189 9.21 -0.51 10.44
N ARG A 190 9.18 0.55 9.60
CA ARG A 190 8.51 1.83 9.91
C ARG A 190 7.52 2.27 8.85
N ARG A 191 7.12 1.37 7.94
CA ARG A 191 6.17 1.74 6.90
C ARG A 191 4.81 2.04 7.49
N VAL A 192 4.17 3.08 6.95
CA VAL A 192 2.82 3.49 7.29
C VAL A 192 1.89 3.16 6.12
N GLY A 193 0.87 2.38 6.39
CA GLY A 193 -0.20 2.05 5.46
C GLY A 193 -1.48 2.81 5.76
N LEU A 194 -2.20 3.18 4.71
CA LEU A 194 -3.50 3.83 4.82
C LEU A 194 -4.58 2.97 4.15
N ALA A 195 -5.49 2.44 4.94
CA ALA A 195 -6.65 1.70 4.46
C ALA A 195 -7.87 2.63 4.30
N LEU A 196 -8.39 2.73 3.07
CA LEU A 196 -9.51 3.58 2.69
C LEU A 196 -10.75 2.72 2.40
N SER A 197 -11.77 2.84 3.24
CA SER A 197 -12.98 2.04 3.12
C SER A 197 -13.84 2.41 1.92
N SER A 198 -14.71 1.48 1.53
CA SER A 198 -15.92 1.76 0.78
C SER A 198 -16.81 2.78 1.52
N GLY A 199 -17.76 3.40 0.84
CA GLY A 199 -18.69 4.34 1.53
C GLY A 199 -19.51 5.23 0.62
N GLY A 200 -19.32 5.18 -0.70
CA GLY A 200 -19.98 6.10 -1.64
C GLY A 200 -19.62 7.55 -1.33
N ALA A 201 -20.60 8.47 -1.31
CA ALA A 201 -20.35 9.88 -1.04
C ALA A 201 -19.73 10.17 0.34
N ARG A 202 -19.92 9.28 1.34
CA ARG A 202 -19.27 9.42 2.65
C ARG A 202 -17.74 9.25 2.55
N GLY A 203 -17.28 8.48 1.58
CA GLY A 203 -15.86 8.31 1.30
C GLY A 203 -15.14 9.61 0.89
N LEU A 204 -15.85 10.68 0.56
CA LEU A 204 -15.25 12.01 0.40
C LEU A 204 -14.60 12.54 1.69
N ALA A 205 -14.92 11.96 2.84
CA ALA A 205 -14.25 12.25 4.11
C ALA A 205 -12.77 11.81 4.10
N HIS A 206 -12.39 10.82 3.29
CA HIS A 206 -10.99 10.43 3.10
C HIS A 206 -10.12 11.62 2.67
N VAL A 207 -10.65 12.52 1.82
CA VAL A 207 -9.94 13.72 1.38
C VAL A 207 -9.58 14.61 2.56
N GLY A 208 -10.53 14.84 3.48
CA GLY A 208 -10.28 15.66 4.67
C GLY A 208 -9.23 15.07 5.60
N VAL A 209 -9.23 13.75 5.78
CA VAL A 209 -8.17 13.08 6.55
C VAL A 209 -6.82 13.24 5.88
N ILE A 210 -6.75 13.01 4.56
CA ILE A 210 -5.51 13.16 3.77
C ILE A 210 -4.95 14.59 3.90
N GLN A 211 -5.80 15.63 3.86
CA GLN A 211 -5.37 17.02 4.07
C GLN A 211 -4.64 17.19 5.41
N VAL A 212 -5.20 16.66 6.49
CA VAL A 212 -4.59 16.76 7.82
C VAL A 212 -3.27 15.99 7.90
N LEU A 213 -3.20 14.79 7.30
CA LEU A 213 -1.94 14.04 7.24
C LEU A 213 -0.85 14.82 6.50
N GLU A 214 -1.17 15.45 5.36
CA GLU A 214 -0.24 16.24 4.56
C GLU A 214 0.19 17.52 5.29
N GLU A 215 -0.72 18.25 5.92
CA GLU A 215 -0.46 19.46 6.70
C GLU A 215 0.53 19.22 7.87
N HIS A 216 0.51 18.01 8.41
CA HIS A 216 1.40 17.61 9.52
C HIS A 216 2.62 16.80 9.08
N GLY A 217 2.86 16.69 7.76
CA GLY A 217 4.01 15.98 7.21
C GLY A 217 4.03 14.48 7.50
N ILE A 218 2.86 13.87 7.71
CA ILE A 218 2.73 12.44 7.94
C ILE A 218 2.83 11.72 6.60
N GLU A 219 3.95 11.03 6.39
CA GLU A 219 4.22 10.29 5.16
C GLU A 219 3.55 8.90 5.21
N VAL A 220 2.76 8.58 4.19
CA VAL A 220 2.14 7.26 3.97
C VAL A 220 2.89 6.53 2.87
N ASP A 221 3.26 5.28 3.13
CA ASP A 221 4.07 4.45 2.23
C ASP A 221 3.25 3.65 1.24
N VAL A 222 2.08 3.17 1.63
CA VAL A 222 1.18 2.34 0.82
C VAL A 222 -0.25 2.72 1.09
N VAL A 223 -1.06 2.74 0.04
CA VAL A 223 -2.51 2.96 0.12
C VAL A 223 -3.24 1.70 -0.32
N ALA A 224 -4.19 1.24 0.46
CA ALA A 224 -5.15 0.22 0.06
C ALA A 224 -6.56 0.80 0.08
N GLY A 225 -7.35 0.55 -0.96
CA GLY A 225 -8.67 1.16 -1.08
C GLY A 225 -9.72 0.25 -1.71
N CYS A 226 -10.97 0.46 -1.30
CA CYS A 226 -12.13 -0.22 -1.84
C CYS A 226 -13.18 0.80 -2.30
N SER A 227 -13.75 0.63 -3.50
CA SER A 227 -14.82 1.46 -4.05
C SER A 227 -14.46 2.96 -4.03
N MET A 228 -15.17 3.81 -3.28
CA MET A 228 -14.80 5.23 -3.13
C MET A 228 -13.40 5.40 -2.54
N GLY A 229 -12.98 4.54 -1.62
CA GLY A 229 -11.61 4.53 -1.09
C GLY A 229 -10.58 4.23 -2.17
N ALA A 230 -10.89 3.34 -3.13
CA ALA A 230 -10.05 3.10 -4.29
C ALA A 230 -9.97 4.32 -5.22
N TYR A 231 -11.09 5.02 -5.45
CA TYR A 231 -11.13 6.25 -6.25
C TYR A 231 -10.26 7.36 -5.63
N ILE A 232 -10.49 7.66 -4.36
CA ILE A 232 -9.74 8.69 -3.62
C ILE A 232 -8.26 8.30 -3.51
N GLY A 233 -7.99 7.03 -3.20
CA GLY A 233 -6.63 6.48 -3.15
C GLY A 233 -5.89 6.59 -4.48
N ALA A 234 -6.57 6.37 -5.61
CA ALA A 234 -5.98 6.50 -6.94
C ALA A 234 -5.58 7.95 -7.27
N VAL A 235 -6.46 8.91 -6.99
CA VAL A 235 -6.19 10.34 -7.22
C VAL A 235 -5.01 10.80 -6.37
N TRP A 236 -4.94 10.38 -5.10
CA TRP A 236 -3.85 10.70 -4.20
C TRP A 236 -2.54 9.98 -4.55
N ALA A 237 -2.62 8.70 -4.90
CA ALA A 237 -1.46 7.92 -5.30
C ALA A 237 -0.81 8.42 -6.60
N PHE A 238 -1.60 9.03 -7.49
CA PHE A 238 -1.10 9.72 -8.69
C PHE A 238 -0.26 10.97 -8.35
N GLY A 239 -0.51 11.61 -7.19
CA GLY A 239 0.26 12.78 -6.74
C GLY A 239 -0.55 14.06 -6.55
N HIS A 240 -1.89 14.03 -6.72
CA HIS A 240 -2.73 15.15 -6.29
C HIS A 240 -2.69 15.27 -4.76
N ASP A 241 -2.49 16.47 -4.26
CA ASP A 241 -2.61 16.77 -2.84
C ASP A 241 -4.08 16.89 -2.40
N GLY A 242 -4.30 16.91 -1.10
CA GLY A 242 -5.66 17.00 -0.53
C GLY A 242 -6.43 18.25 -0.95
N VAL A 243 -5.74 19.35 -1.27
CA VAL A 243 -6.36 20.60 -1.75
C VAL A 243 -6.83 20.45 -3.20
N ALA A 244 -6.01 19.85 -4.05
CA ALA A 244 -6.40 19.53 -5.44
C ALA A 244 -7.56 18.53 -5.47
N MET A 245 -7.53 17.52 -4.60
CA MET A 245 -8.60 16.53 -4.48
C MET A 245 -9.93 17.16 -4.02
N GLU A 246 -9.90 18.13 -3.11
CA GLU A 246 -11.10 18.89 -2.72
C GLU A 246 -11.65 19.69 -3.90
N ARG A 247 -10.81 20.35 -4.69
CA ARG A 247 -11.24 21.06 -5.92
C ARG A 247 -11.95 20.12 -6.89
N LEU A 248 -11.36 18.95 -7.16
CA LEU A 248 -11.96 17.91 -8.01
C LEU A 248 -13.30 17.41 -7.44
N ALA A 249 -13.40 17.23 -6.12
CA ALA A 249 -14.65 16.82 -5.48
C ALA A 249 -15.75 17.90 -5.60
N ARG A 250 -15.39 19.18 -5.50
CA ARG A 250 -16.35 20.30 -5.61
C ARG A 250 -16.91 20.51 -7.01
N GLU A 251 -16.26 20.01 -8.07
CA GLU A 251 -16.81 20.05 -9.43
C GLU A 251 -18.20 19.35 -9.54
N VAL A 252 -18.49 18.40 -8.65
CA VAL A 252 -19.77 17.65 -8.61
C VAL A 252 -20.87 18.40 -7.84
N GLU A 253 -20.57 19.51 -7.16
CA GLU A 253 -21.56 20.28 -6.37
C GLU A 253 -22.69 20.87 -7.21
N HIS A 254 -22.48 21.08 -8.51
CA HIS A 254 -23.45 21.67 -9.42
C HIS A 254 -24.65 20.76 -9.69
N ARG A 255 -25.83 21.35 -10.02
CA ARG A 255 -27.08 20.61 -10.28
C ARG A 255 -26.93 19.47 -11.31
N TRP A 256 -26.00 19.59 -12.21
CA TRP A 256 -25.72 18.63 -13.27
C TRP A 256 -24.58 17.64 -12.94
N GLY A 257 -23.80 17.90 -11.90
CA GLY A 257 -22.64 17.07 -11.56
C GLY A 257 -22.98 15.60 -11.25
N LEU A 258 -24.18 15.33 -10.71
CA LEU A 258 -24.64 13.97 -10.49
C LEU A 258 -24.86 13.21 -11.81
N PHE A 259 -25.28 13.89 -12.88
CA PHE A 259 -25.43 13.27 -14.22
C PHE A 259 -24.09 12.91 -14.86
N GLU A 260 -23.00 13.51 -14.40
CA GLU A 260 -21.66 13.14 -14.82
C GLU A 260 -21.15 11.83 -14.19
N LEU A 261 -21.82 11.37 -13.13
CA LEU A 261 -21.51 10.11 -12.45
C LEU A 261 -22.45 8.96 -12.84
N ILE A 262 -23.61 9.29 -13.47
CA ILE A 262 -24.67 8.33 -13.77
C ILE A 262 -24.75 8.11 -15.27
N ASP A 263 -24.58 6.86 -15.70
CA ASP A 263 -24.76 6.40 -17.08
C ASP A 263 -25.78 5.25 -17.14
N PRO A 264 -27.08 5.57 -17.21
CA PRO A 264 -28.12 4.56 -17.14
C PRO A 264 -28.10 3.62 -18.36
N PHE A 265 -28.37 2.36 -18.09
CA PHE A 265 -28.52 1.33 -19.12
C PHE A 265 -29.98 1.30 -19.60
N ILE A 266 -30.22 1.36 -20.91
CA ILE A 266 -31.58 1.43 -21.50
C ILE A 266 -32.37 0.15 -21.27
N LEU A 267 -31.69 -1.02 -21.23
CA LEU A 267 -32.28 -2.35 -20.97
C LEU A 267 -31.46 -3.06 -19.90
N PRO A 268 -31.80 -2.92 -18.59
CA PRO A 268 -30.98 -3.41 -17.49
C PRO A 268 -31.06 -4.94 -17.35
N ARG A 269 -30.20 -5.68 -18.07
CA ARG A 269 -30.06 -7.13 -17.92
C ARG A 269 -29.08 -7.52 -16.81
N GLN A 270 -28.01 -6.75 -16.63
CA GLN A 270 -26.91 -7.05 -15.68
C GLN A 270 -26.70 -5.95 -14.64
N GLY A 271 -27.31 -4.79 -14.81
CA GLY A 271 -27.21 -3.63 -13.92
C GLY A 271 -27.92 -2.41 -14.51
N PHE A 272 -28.23 -1.42 -13.68
CA PHE A 272 -28.91 -0.18 -14.09
C PHE A 272 -27.93 0.88 -14.62
N LEU A 273 -26.66 0.83 -14.19
CA LEU A 273 -25.59 1.78 -14.53
C LEU A 273 -24.42 1.04 -15.17
N ARG A 274 -23.78 1.67 -16.14
CA ARG A 274 -22.56 1.10 -16.76
C ARG A 274 -21.31 1.34 -15.91
N GLY A 275 -21.23 2.47 -15.20
CA GLY A 275 -20.07 2.88 -14.42
C GLY A 275 -18.94 3.52 -15.23
N GLU A 276 -19.07 3.60 -16.56
CA GLU A 276 -18.06 4.17 -17.48
C GLU A 276 -17.80 5.65 -17.21
N LYS A 277 -18.78 6.37 -16.69
CA LYS A 277 -18.60 7.79 -16.33
C LYS A 277 -17.67 7.97 -15.14
N VAL A 278 -17.68 7.06 -14.17
CA VAL A 278 -16.75 7.09 -13.05
C VAL A 278 -15.32 6.86 -13.56
N LYS A 279 -15.13 5.86 -14.43
CA LYS A 279 -13.85 5.58 -15.11
C LYS A 279 -13.37 6.80 -15.92
N SER A 280 -14.24 7.35 -16.77
CA SER A 280 -13.90 8.51 -17.63
C SER A 280 -13.58 9.76 -16.81
N ARG A 281 -14.28 9.97 -15.67
CA ARG A 281 -13.96 11.07 -14.77
C ARG A 281 -12.59 10.90 -14.12
N LEU A 282 -12.27 9.70 -13.66
CA LEU A 282 -10.95 9.42 -13.11
C LEU A 282 -9.86 9.66 -14.15
N LYS A 283 -10.04 9.16 -15.39
CA LYS A 283 -9.12 9.42 -16.50
C LYS A 283 -8.91 10.93 -16.80
N ARG A 284 -9.95 11.75 -16.67
CA ARG A 284 -9.79 13.21 -16.78
C ARG A 284 -8.91 13.81 -15.68
N SER A 285 -8.90 13.20 -14.49
CA SER A 285 -8.13 13.69 -13.35
C SER A 285 -6.69 13.20 -13.34
N ILE A 286 -6.44 11.94 -13.73
CA ILE A 286 -5.11 11.31 -13.64
C ILE A 286 -4.55 10.82 -14.98
N GLY A 287 -5.32 10.89 -16.08
CA GLY A 287 -4.92 10.33 -17.39
C GLY A 287 -5.09 8.82 -17.49
N ASP A 288 -4.52 8.23 -18.54
CA ASP A 288 -4.46 6.78 -18.77
C ASP A 288 -3.26 6.16 -18.05
N VAL A 289 -3.25 6.26 -16.72
CA VAL A 289 -2.12 5.91 -15.87
C VAL A 289 -2.17 4.46 -15.44
N HIS A 290 -1.01 3.80 -15.44
CA HIS A 290 -0.80 2.47 -14.87
C HIS A 290 -0.31 2.54 -13.42
N PHE A 291 -0.51 1.46 -12.66
CA PHE A 291 -0.04 1.37 -11.26
C PHE A 291 1.45 1.65 -11.10
N SER A 292 2.27 1.30 -12.10
CA SER A 292 3.72 1.54 -12.11
C SER A 292 4.10 3.02 -12.22
N GLU A 293 3.16 3.90 -12.55
CA GLU A 293 3.37 5.34 -12.73
C GLU A 293 2.90 6.15 -11.53
N LEU A 294 2.34 5.47 -10.54
CA LEU A 294 1.86 6.12 -9.33
C LEU A 294 3.03 6.48 -8.40
N VAL A 295 3.00 7.69 -7.86
CA VAL A 295 3.98 8.19 -6.88
C VAL A 295 3.95 7.39 -5.57
N ARG A 296 2.76 6.84 -5.21
CA ARG A 296 2.57 5.97 -4.04
C ARG A 296 2.05 4.62 -4.47
N PRO A 297 2.58 3.51 -3.95
CA PRO A 297 2.02 2.19 -4.16
C PRO A 297 0.55 2.14 -3.75
N LEU A 298 -0.29 1.64 -4.66
CA LEU A 298 -1.73 1.50 -4.47
C LEU A 298 -2.15 0.04 -4.60
N ARG A 299 -3.08 -0.38 -3.76
CA ARG A 299 -3.78 -1.66 -3.83
C ARG A 299 -5.27 -1.41 -3.92
N ILE A 300 -5.92 -1.96 -4.93
CA ILE A 300 -7.36 -1.79 -5.14
C ILE A 300 -8.04 -3.14 -4.96
N VAL A 301 -8.98 -3.18 -4.04
CA VAL A 301 -9.75 -4.39 -3.78
C VAL A 301 -10.96 -4.45 -4.70
N THR A 302 -11.14 -5.61 -5.34
CA THR A 302 -12.32 -6.00 -6.12
C THR A 302 -12.79 -7.38 -5.65
N THR A 303 -13.98 -7.79 -6.10
CA THR A 303 -14.50 -9.14 -5.89
C THR A 303 -14.66 -9.83 -7.24
N HIS A 304 -14.10 -11.01 -7.40
CA HIS A 304 -14.30 -11.84 -8.59
C HIS A 304 -15.72 -12.38 -8.61
N LEU A 305 -16.47 -12.14 -9.70
CA LEU A 305 -17.92 -12.42 -9.73
C LEU A 305 -18.27 -13.90 -9.57
N ALA A 306 -17.48 -14.80 -10.17
CA ALA A 306 -17.83 -16.22 -10.21
C ALA A 306 -17.48 -16.95 -8.91
N SER A 307 -16.31 -16.66 -8.30
CA SER A 307 -15.86 -17.32 -7.07
C SER A 307 -16.21 -16.54 -5.80
N LEU A 308 -16.54 -15.26 -5.93
CA LEU A 308 -16.72 -14.28 -4.84
C LEU A 308 -15.45 -14.04 -3.99
N ASP A 309 -14.30 -14.45 -4.51
CA ASP A 309 -13.02 -14.22 -3.85
C ASP A 309 -12.64 -12.74 -3.90
N ARG A 310 -11.94 -12.29 -2.85
CA ARG A 310 -11.24 -11.03 -2.84
C ARG A 310 -10.10 -11.05 -3.87
N VAL A 311 -10.04 -10.06 -4.72
CA VAL A 311 -8.94 -9.85 -5.66
C VAL A 311 -8.33 -8.47 -5.43
N VAL A 312 -7.01 -8.45 -5.19
CA VAL A 312 -6.23 -7.21 -5.02
C VAL A 312 -5.54 -6.87 -6.33
N ILE A 313 -5.95 -5.79 -6.96
CA ILE A 313 -5.35 -5.31 -8.21
C ILE A 313 -4.24 -4.31 -7.88
N SER A 314 -3.05 -4.55 -8.41
CA SER A 314 -1.85 -3.74 -8.22
C SER A 314 -1.04 -3.51 -9.50
N ALA A 315 -1.58 -3.93 -10.64
CA ALA A 315 -0.96 -3.78 -11.96
C ALA A 315 -2.03 -3.47 -13.02
N GLY A 316 -1.61 -2.99 -14.18
CA GLY A 316 -2.50 -2.60 -15.27
C GLY A 316 -2.98 -1.15 -15.14
N GLU A 317 -4.10 -0.83 -15.78
CA GLU A 317 -4.69 0.52 -15.81
C GLU A 317 -5.44 0.81 -14.50
N VAL A 318 -5.07 1.90 -13.82
CA VAL A 318 -5.66 2.30 -12.53
C VAL A 318 -7.16 2.59 -12.64
N ALA A 319 -7.58 3.30 -13.71
CA ALA A 319 -8.97 3.67 -13.88
C ALA A 319 -9.89 2.45 -14.14
N GLN A 320 -9.37 1.38 -14.76
CA GLN A 320 -10.11 0.14 -14.95
C GLN A 320 -10.27 -0.61 -13.61
N ALA A 321 -9.22 -0.67 -12.79
CA ALA A 321 -9.28 -1.28 -11.47
C ALA A 321 -10.26 -0.55 -10.53
N VAL A 322 -10.25 0.79 -10.53
CA VAL A 322 -11.21 1.61 -9.76
C VAL A 322 -12.64 1.38 -10.25
N HIS A 323 -12.86 1.28 -11.57
CA HIS A 323 -14.17 0.97 -12.15
C HIS A 323 -14.67 -0.38 -11.64
N ALA A 324 -13.85 -1.42 -11.67
CA ALA A 324 -14.20 -2.74 -11.15
C ALA A 324 -14.51 -2.70 -9.65
N SER A 325 -13.67 -2.01 -8.86
CA SER A 325 -13.85 -1.83 -7.42
C SER A 325 -15.12 -1.04 -7.05
N SER A 326 -15.70 -0.29 -7.99
CA SER A 326 -16.88 0.55 -7.79
C SER A 326 -18.14 -0.05 -8.44
N ALA A 327 -18.08 -1.24 -9.01
CA ALA A 327 -19.19 -1.91 -9.70
C ALA A 327 -20.17 -2.56 -8.70
N ILE A 328 -20.99 -1.74 -8.03
CA ILE A 328 -21.93 -2.16 -6.98
C ILE A 328 -22.93 -3.18 -7.56
N PRO A 329 -23.03 -4.39 -6.98
CA PRO A 329 -23.96 -5.42 -7.45
C PRO A 329 -25.41 -4.97 -7.48
N GLY A 330 -26.11 -5.32 -8.56
CA GLY A 330 -27.49 -4.93 -8.79
C GLY A 330 -27.67 -3.47 -9.22
N ALA A 331 -26.71 -2.58 -8.93
CA ALA A 331 -26.72 -1.20 -9.41
C ALA A 331 -25.88 -1.03 -10.67
N CYS A 332 -24.66 -1.56 -10.69
CA CYS A 332 -23.72 -1.43 -11.80
C CYS A 332 -23.53 -2.76 -12.54
N VAL A 333 -23.16 -2.67 -13.82
CA VAL A 333 -22.74 -3.82 -14.61
C VAL A 333 -21.37 -4.31 -14.12
N PRO A 334 -21.16 -5.63 -13.98
CA PRO A 334 -19.84 -6.19 -13.71
C PRO A 334 -18.81 -5.79 -14.77
N VAL A 335 -17.57 -5.55 -14.35
CA VAL A 335 -16.49 -5.07 -15.21
C VAL A 335 -15.63 -6.24 -15.67
N ASN A 336 -15.40 -6.32 -16.99
CA ASN A 336 -14.51 -7.31 -17.56
C ASN A 336 -13.06 -6.82 -17.53
N ILE A 337 -12.16 -7.62 -16.94
CA ILE A 337 -10.70 -7.44 -16.99
C ILE A 337 -10.10 -8.76 -17.44
N ASP A 338 -9.43 -8.76 -18.58
CA ASP A 338 -8.73 -9.92 -19.17
C ASP A 338 -9.60 -11.20 -19.28
N GLY A 339 -10.91 -11.04 -19.54
CA GLY A 339 -11.87 -12.15 -19.71
C GLY A 339 -12.64 -12.51 -18.44
N GLU A 340 -12.21 -12.05 -17.28
CA GLU A 340 -12.85 -12.30 -15.98
C GLU A 340 -13.76 -11.14 -15.56
N LEU A 341 -14.83 -11.44 -14.82
CA LEU A 341 -15.80 -10.45 -14.37
C LEU A 341 -15.59 -10.09 -12.90
N TYR A 342 -15.56 -8.79 -12.65
CA TYR A 342 -15.35 -8.21 -11.32
C TYR A 342 -16.49 -7.30 -10.91
N ILE A 343 -16.74 -7.26 -9.61
CA ILE A 343 -17.72 -6.40 -8.95
C ILE A 343 -17.07 -5.65 -7.78
N ASP A 344 -17.83 -4.74 -7.15
CA ASP A 344 -17.35 -3.92 -6.02
C ASP A 344 -16.68 -4.79 -4.95
N GLY A 345 -15.49 -4.36 -4.57
CA GLY A 345 -14.67 -5.04 -3.56
C GLY A 345 -15.29 -5.08 -2.17
N GLY A 346 -16.27 -4.21 -1.93
CA GLY A 346 -16.96 -4.12 -0.65
C GLY A 346 -17.79 -5.35 -0.27
N ILE A 347 -17.95 -6.33 -1.16
CA ILE A 347 -18.52 -7.64 -0.83
C ILE A 347 -17.52 -8.45 0.00
N ALA A 348 -16.28 -8.52 -0.49
CA ALA A 348 -15.25 -9.37 0.09
C ALA A 348 -14.46 -8.63 1.19
N ASP A 349 -14.06 -7.37 0.92
CA ASP A 349 -13.19 -6.60 1.82
C ASP A 349 -13.46 -5.09 1.66
N PRO A 350 -14.41 -4.55 2.42
CA PRO A 350 -14.81 -3.14 2.33
C PRO A 350 -13.82 -2.15 2.99
N LEU A 351 -12.89 -2.62 3.83
CA LEU A 351 -11.85 -1.84 4.50
C LEU A 351 -10.54 -2.64 4.52
N PRO A 352 -9.67 -2.48 3.52
CA PRO A 352 -8.58 -3.40 3.23
C PRO A 352 -7.36 -3.22 4.17
N VAL A 353 -7.56 -3.48 5.45
CA VAL A 353 -6.51 -3.48 6.48
C VAL A 353 -5.61 -4.70 6.32
N ASP A 354 -6.21 -5.88 6.14
CA ASP A 354 -5.51 -7.14 5.97
C ASP A 354 -4.64 -7.18 4.70
N VAL A 355 -5.03 -6.45 3.64
CA VAL A 355 -4.16 -6.26 2.46
C VAL A 355 -2.83 -5.60 2.85
N LEU A 356 -2.87 -4.62 3.75
CA LEU A 356 -1.67 -3.96 4.25
C LEU A 356 -0.86 -4.87 5.18
N GLU A 357 -1.52 -5.64 6.05
CA GLU A 357 -0.87 -6.65 6.90
C GLU A 357 -0.15 -7.71 6.07
N GLU A 358 -0.81 -8.26 5.03
CA GLU A 358 -0.23 -9.22 4.08
C GLU A 358 1.00 -8.66 3.35
N MET A 359 1.06 -7.34 3.15
CA MET A 359 2.24 -6.65 2.61
C MET A 359 3.34 -6.44 3.66
N GLY A 360 3.11 -6.81 4.91
CA GLY A 360 4.02 -6.60 6.03
C GLY A 360 4.17 -5.12 6.41
N ILE A 361 3.07 -4.36 6.34
CA ILE A 361 3.04 -2.98 6.84
C ILE A 361 2.88 -3.01 8.35
N GLU A 362 3.74 -2.29 9.05
CA GLU A 362 3.86 -2.36 10.50
C GLU A 362 3.02 -1.30 11.26
N ARG A 363 2.48 -0.31 10.54
CA ARG A 363 1.73 0.81 11.11
C ARG A 363 0.55 1.12 10.19
N ILE A 364 -0.66 0.80 10.64
CA ILE A 364 -1.84 0.89 9.79
C ILE A 364 -2.83 1.90 10.35
N ILE A 365 -3.13 2.90 9.53
CA ILE A 365 -4.21 3.85 9.76
C ILE A 365 -5.38 3.44 8.89
N ALA A 366 -6.54 3.17 9.49
CA ALA A 366 -7.76 2.82 8.78
C ALA A 366 -8.78 3.95 8.84
N ILE A 367 -9.34 4.33 7.69
CA ILE A 367 -10.42 5.32 7.61
C ILE A 367 -11.70 4.57 7.24
N ASN A 368 -12.57 4.36 8.24
CA ASN A 368 -13.83 3.65 8.08
C ASN A 368 -15.02 4.62 7.94
N THR A 369 -15.47 4.83 6.71
CA THR A 369 -16.68 5.66 6.41
C THR A 369 -17.97 4.83 6.36
N ILE A 370 -17.91 3.54 6.68
CA ILE A 370 -19.04 2.63 6.74
C ILE A 370 -19.68 2.76 8.12
N PRO A 371 -21.01 2.97 8.21
CA PRO A 371 -21.70 3.12 9.49
C PRO A 371 -21.60 1.84 10.33
N THR A 372 -21.55 1.99 11.64
CA THR A 372 -21.68 0.86 12.57
C THR A 372 -23.17 0.55 12.83
N PRO A 373 -23.53 -0.66 13.31
CA PRO A 373 -24.87 -0.99 13.73
C PRO A 373 -25.43 -0.04 14.83
N ALA A 374 -24.57 0.38 15.75
CA ALA A 374 -24.92 1.34 16.80
C ALA A 374 -25.26 2.71 16.21
N TYR A 375 -24.43 3.19 15.27
CA TYR A 375 -24.69 4.43 14.55
C TYR A 375 -26.02 4.41 13.80
N LEU A 376 -26.34 3.31 13.09
CA LEU A 376 -27.61 3.19 12.38
C LEU A 376 -28.83 3.21 13.33
N ARG A 377 -28.72 2.55 14.50
CA ARG A 377 -29.78 2.59 15.52
C ARG A 377 -30.04 4.01 16.02
N ALA A 378 -28.98 4.70 16.44
CA ALA A 378 -29.07 6.10 16.90
C ALA A 378 -29.62 7.03 15.81
N ARG A 379 -29.23 6.82 14.56
CA ARG A 379 -29.77 7.58 13.42
C ARG A 379 -31.27 7.35 13.24
N LEU A 380 -31.75 6.10 13.30
CA LEU A 380 -33.16 5.76 13.16
C LEU A 380 -34.00 6.38 14.29
N GLU A 381 -33.49 6.43 15.50
CA GLU A 381 -34.13 7.09 16.63
C GLU A 381 -34.28 8.60 16.38
N LEU A 382 -33.20 9.25 15.95
CA LEU A 382 -33.24 10.68 15.59
C LEU A 382 -34.21 10.99 14.41
N GLU A 383 -34.28 10.11 13.41
CA GLU A 383 -35.21 10.25 12.29
C GLU A 383 -36.67 10.10 12.77
N ARG A 384 -36.96 9.14 13.64
CA ARG A 384 -38.29 8.96 14.27
C ARG A 384 -38.73 10.19 15.07
N GLU A 385 -37.83 10.74 15.89
CA GLU A 385 -38.10 11.96 16.66
C GLU A 385 -38.37 13.17 15.75
N ARG A 386 -37.58 13.33 14.68
CA ARG A 386 -37.77 14.42 13.69
C ARG A 386 -39.08 14.30 12.94
N ASP A 387 -39.50 13.09 12.57
CA ASP A 387 -40.75 12.84 11.87
C ASP A 387 -41.96 13.05 12.79
N ALA A 388 -41.86 12.65 14.06
CA ALA A 388 -42.88 12.93 15.10
C ALA A 388 -43.10 14.45 15.30
N ARG A 389 -41.99 15.23 15.33
CA ARG A 389 -42.07 16.70 15.47
C ARG A 389 -42.61 17.41 14.22
N ARG A 390 -42.42 16.83 13.02
CA ARG A 390 -42.79 17.48 11.74
C ARG A 390 -44.24 17.23 11.27
N GLY A 391 -45.00 16.34 11.89
CA GLY A 391 -46.43 16.10 11.59
C GLY A 391 -46.71 15.82 10.08
N ARG A 392 -45.88 15.04 9.41
CA ARG A 392 -45.85 14.96 7.95
C ARG A 392 -47.10 14.32 7.36
N LYS A 393 -48.00 15.13 6.81
CA LYS A 393 -49.05 14.69 5.89
C LYS A 393 -48.42 14.25 4.56
N THR A 394 -48.22 12.94 4.39
CA THR A 394 -47.70 12.40 3.12
C THR A 394 -48.81 12.32 2.08
N ASN A 395 -48.62 12.93 0.91
CA ASN A 395 -49.55 12.87 -0.21
C ASN A 395 -49.76 11.42 -0.67
N ARG A 396 -51.01 10.92 -0.69
CA ARG A 396 -51.34 9.51 -1.05
C ARG A 396 -50.85 9.12 -2.43
N PHE A 397 -50.88 10.05 -3.40
CA PHE A 397 -50.36 9.81 -4.76
C PHE A 397 -48.85 9.60 -4.80
N ARG A 398 -48.11 10.43 -4.05
CA ARG A 398 -46.64 10.27 -3.96
C ARG A 398 -46.24 8.95 -3.27
N ARG A 399 -47.06 8.48 -2.32
CA ARG A 399 -46.87 7.17 -1.66
C ARG A 399 -47.12 6.02 -2.65
N PHE A 400 -48.14 6.14 -3.53
CA PHE A 400 -48.49 5.19 -4.57
C PHE A 400 -47.33 5.10 -5.61
N VAL A 401 -46.89 6.25 -6.17
CA VAL A 401 -45.76 6.29 -7.14
C VAL A 401 -44.50 5.73 -6.55
N ASN A 402 -44.13 6.06 -5.32
CA ASN A 402 -42.96 5.51 -4.67
C ASN A 402 -43.07 3.98 -4.43
N ARG A 403 -44.28 3.48 -4.14
CA ARG A 403 -44.46 2.05 -3.84
C ARG A 403 -44.43 1.15 -5.08
N TYR A 404 -44.88 1.63 -6.23
CA TYR A 404 -45.09 0.78 -7.41
C TYR A 404 -44.19 1.13 -8.62
N LEU A 405 -43.70 2.35 -8.74
CA LEU A 405 -43.00 2.85 -9.91
C LEU A 405 -41.55 3.26 -9.62
N ASN A 406 -41.18 3.48 -8.36
CA ASN A 406 -39.85 3.90 -8.01
C ASN A 406 -39.05 2.75 -7.39
N TYR A 407 -38.27 2.04 -8.21
CA TYR A 407 -37.42 0.93 -7.78
C TYR A 407 -36.39 1.32 -6.70
N PHE A 408 -36.03 2.63 -6.59
CA PHE A 408 -35.12 3.17 -5.59
C PHE A 408 -35.82 3.68 -4.34
N ALA A 409 -37.14 3.57 -4.25
CA ALA A 409 -37.84 4.02 -3.07
C ALA A 409 -37.55 3.11 -1.86
N PRO A 410 -37.55 3.68 -0.63
CA PRO A 410 -37.35 2.90 0.59
C PRO A 410 -38.33 1.72 0.70
N GLY A 411 -37.77 0.52 0.87
CA GLY A 411 -38.52 -0.74 0.97
C GLY A 411 -38.74 -1.49 -0.34
N ASN A 412 -38.29 -0.98 -1.46
CA ASN A 412 -38.35 -1.69 -2.75
C ASN A 412 -37.12 -2.62 -2.92
N VAL A 413 -37.16 -3.51 -3.91
CA VAL A 413 -36.17 -4.59 -4.11
C VAL A 413 -34.73 -4.06 -4.13
N LEU A 414 -34.49 -3.01 -4.90
CA LEU A 414 -33.14 -2.45 -5.01
C LEU A 414 -32.66 -1.81 -3.68
N ASP A 415 -33.53 -1.10 -2.99
CA ASP A 415 -33.21 -0.57 -1.65
C ASP A 415 -32.90 -1.70 -0.65
N THR A 416 -33.66 -2.79 -0.73
CA THR A 416 -33.43 -3.97 0.12
C THR A 416 -32.09 -4.63 -0.20
N ILE A 417 -31.74 -4.83 -1.47
CA ILE A 417 -30.46 -5.38 -1.90
C ILE A 417 -29.29 -4.49 -1.41
N LEU A 418 -29.39 -3.18 -1.65
CA LEU A 418 -28.35 -2.23 -1.23
C LEU A 418 -28.21 -2.15 0.29
N ARG A 419 -29.30 -2.27 1.05
CA ARG A 419 -29.24 -2.33 2.52
C ARG A 419 -28.63 -3.62 3.03
N SER A 420 -28.94 -4.75 2.39
CA SER A 420 -28.34 -6.05 2.74
C SER A 420 -26.86 -6.04 2.46
N PHE A 421 -26.44 -5.51 1.31
CA PHE A 421 -25.04 -5.31 0.94
C PHE A 421 -24.30 -4.41 1.97
N ASN A 422 -24.88 -3.23 2.29
CA ASN A 422 -24.31 -2.36 3.31
C ASN A 422 -24.25 -3.04 4.70
N GLY A 423 -25.22 -3.88 5.02
CA GLY A 423 -25.23 -4.65 6.29
C GLY A 423 -24.09 -5.64 6.38
N ALA A 424 -23.81 -6.36 5.28
CA ALA A 424 -22.66 -7.28 5.20
C ALA A 424 -21.32 -6.53 5.31
N GLN A 425 -21.19 -5.41 4.57
CA GLN A 425 -19.98 -4.56 4.63
C GLN A 425 -19.68 -4.07 6.05
N MET A 426 -20.71 -3.71 6.83
CA MET A 426 -20.51 -3.25 8.22
C MET A 426 -19.82 -4.29 9.10
N GLN A 427 -20.21 -5.55 8.99
CA GLN A 427 -19.63 -6.63 9.82
C GLN A 427 -18.17 -6.87 9.45
N VAL A 428 -17.88 -6.93 8.15
CA VAL A 428 -16.51 -7.16 7.66
C VAL A 428 -15.61 -5.98 8.00
N ALA A 429 -16.06 -4.74 7.75
CA ALA A 429 -15.28 -3.54 8.07
C ALA A 429 -15.00 -3.38 9.57
N GLU A 430 -15.98 -3.72 10.42
CA GLU A 430 -15.80 -3.63 11.87
C GLU A 430 -14.80 -4.68 12.37
N HIS A 431 -14.79 -5.87 11.75
CA HIS A 431 -13.77 -6.88 12.01
C HIS A 431 -12.38 -6.39 11.58
N ALA A 432 -12.25 -5.85 10.36
CA ALA A 432 -10.99 -5.32 9.85
C ALA A 432 -10.41 -4.18 10.73
N CYS A 433 -11.27 -3.36 11.34
CA CYS A 433 -10.82 -2.30 12.26
C CYS A 433 -10.01 -2.82 13.47
N GLN A 434 -10.16 -4.10 13.85
CA GLN A 434 -9.44 -4.68 14.99
C GLN A 434 -7.94 -4.89 14.71
N PHE A 435 -7.55 -4.89 13.44
CA PHE A 435 -6.19 -5.10 12.97
C PHE A 435 -5.46 -3.80 12.60
N ALA A 436 -6.14 -2.66 12.67
CA ALA A 436 -5.51 -1.36 12.45
C ALA A 436 -5.03 -0.75 13.77
N ASP A 437 -3.87 -0.08 13.74
CA ASP A 437 -3.33 0.62 14.92
C ASP A 437 -4.15 1.87 15.27
N VAL A 438 -4.62 2.61 14.25
CA VAL A 438 -5.48 3.80 14.40
C VAL A 438 -6.69 3.68 13.48
N VAL A 439 -7.90 3.87 14.03
CA VAL A 439 -9.15 3.80 13.28
C VAL A 439 -9.89 5.13 13.33
N LEU A 440 -10.00 5.80 12.20
CA LEU A 440 -10.76 7.03 12.03
C LEU A 440 -12.16 6.72 11.50
N ARG A 441 -13.20 7.30 12.15
CA ARG A 441 -14.60 7.05 11.80
C ARG A 441 -15.35 8.36 11.45
N PRO A 442 -15.04 9.00 10.31
CA PRO A 442 -15.61 10.28 9.93
C PRO A 442 -17.08 10.14 9.51
N LEU A 443 -17.98 9.96 10.47
CA LEU A 443 -19.39 9.72 10.26
C LEU A 443 -20.26 10.94 10.66
N SER A 444 -21.38 11.11 9.99
CA SER A 444 -22.36 12.16 10.28
C SER A 444 -23.79 11.64 10.15
N PHE A 445 -24.63 11.85 11.17
CA PHE A 445 -26.01 11.33 11.24
C PHE A 445 -26.91 11.72 10.06
N ASP A 446 -26.62 12.81 9.36
CA ASP A 446 -27.32 13.21 8.14
C ASP A 446 -26.58 12.83 6.85
N GLY A 447 -25.47 12.07 6.95
CA GLY A 447 -24.68 11.57 5.82
C GLY A 447 -25.39 10.43 5.08
N ARG A 448 -25.52 10.55 3.74
CA ARG A 448 -26.07 9.51 2.86
C ARG A 448 -25.02 9.05 1.87
N TRP A 449 -24.97 7.77 1.59
CA TRP A 449 -23.98 7.17 0.67
C TRP A 449 -24.05 7.71 -0.78
N HIS A 450 -25.19 8.29 -1.19
CA HIS A 450 -25.45 8.84 -2.53
C HIS A 450 -25.47 10.38 -2.59
N ASP A 451 -25.10 11.07 -1.52
CA ASP A 451 -25.16 12.53 -1.43
C ASP A 451 -23.86 13.19 -1.90
N PHE A 452 -23.55 13.03 -3.17
CA PHE A 452 -22.35 13.63 -3.79
C PHE A 452 -22.45 15.15 -3.97
N ARG A 453 -23.61 15.78 -3.67
CA ARG A 453 -23.82 17.22 -3.86
C ARG A 453 -23.23 18.09 -2.75
N ARG A 454 -22.71 17.49 -1.70
CA ARG A 454 -22.15 18.20 -0.54
C ARG A 454 -20.77 17.70 -0.15
N PRO A 455 -19.79 17.69 -1.09
CA PRO A 455 -18.47 17.17 -0.82
C PRO A 455 -17.79 17.89 0.33
N GLY A 456 -17.84 19.22 0.37
CA GLY A 456 -17.24 20.02 1.44
C GLY A 456 -17.71 19.64 2.84
N LYS A 457 -18.96 19.17 3.01
CA LYS A 457 -19.45 18.65 4.28
C LYS A 457 -18.68 17.41 4.74
N TYR A 458 -18.52 16.43 3.85
CA TYR A 458 -17.82 15.19 4.18
C TYR A 458 -16.34 15.42 4.42
N ILE A 459 -15.71 16.26 3.59
CA ILE A 459 -14.31 16.66 3.76
C ILE A 459 -14.09 17.31 5.13
N ALA A 460 -14.96 18.24 5.55
CA ALA A 460 -14.88 18.87 6.86
C ALA A 460 -15.03 17.86 8.03
N ILE A 461 -15.88 16.83 7.85
CA ILE A 461 -16.03 15.76 8.84
C ILE A 461 -14.72 14.93 8.92
N GLY A 462 -14.12 14.60 7.76
CA GLY A 462 -12.86 13.90 7.71
C GLY A 462 -11.72 14.67 8.36
N ARG A 463 -11.63 15.97 8.11
CA ARG A 463 -10.63 16.83 8.76
C ARG A 463 -10.76 16.80 10.27
N ARG A 464 -11.97 17.06 10.78
CA ARG A 464 -12.22 17.08 12.22
C ARG A 464 -11.85 15.74 12.87
N GLU A 465 -12.25 14.63 12.30
CA GLU A 465 -11.91 13.30 12.80
C GLU A 465 -10.40 13.08 12.87
N ALA A 466 -9.65 13.49 11.83
CA ALA A 466 -8.20 13.37 11.82
C ALA A 466 -7.53 14.31 12.81
N GLU A 467 -8.05 15.53 13.01
CA GLU A 467 -7.56 16.49 13.99
C GLU A 467 -7.76 15.97 15.43
N GLU A 468 -8.92 15.34 15.70
CA GLU A 468 -9.23 14.73 17.00
C GLU A 468 -8.28 13.57 17.35
N HIS A 469 -7.80 12.81 16.35
CA HIS A 469 -6.88 11.66 16.52
C HIS A 469 -5.41 11.99 16.17
N LEU A 470 -5.08 13.26 15.95
CA LEU A 470 -3.78 13.64 15.41
C LEU A 470 -2.60 13.21 16.31
N GLU A 471 -2.74 13.31 17.60
CA GLU A 471 -1.67 12.93 18.52
C GLU A 471 -1.48 11.40 18.57
N GLU A 472 -2.55 10.63 18.41
CA GLU A 472 -2.50 9.17 18.28
C GLU A 472 -1.77 8.76 16.98
N ILE A 473 -2.10 9.42 15.86
CA ILE A 473 -1.43 9.21 14.57
C ILE A 473 0.06 9.56 14.67
N LYS A 474 0.41 10.70 15.27
CA LYS A 474 1.82 11.07 15.47
C LYS A 474 2.56 10.08 16.35
N ALA A 475 1.94 9.62 17.43
CA ALA A 475 2.52 8.61 18.31
C ALA A 475 2.80 7.31 17.57
N LEU A 476 1.86 6.87 16.72
CA LEU A 476 2.03 5.71 15.85
C LEU A 476 3.22 5.87 14.90
N VAL A 477 3.26 6.99 14.15
CA VAL A 477 4.31 7.23 13.14
C VAL A 477 5.69 7.37 13.78
N ASN A 478 5.77 7.93 14.98
CA ASN A 478 7.01 8.13 15.72
C ASN A 478 7.35 6.98 16.68
N ARG A 479 6.53 5.93 16.75
CA ARG A 479 6.78 4.76 17.59
C ARG A 479 8.19 4.23 17.35
N LYS A 480 9.04 4.24 18.39
CA LYS A 480 10.35 3.61 18.31
C LYS A 480 10.17 2.11 18.31
N GLU A 481 10.82 1.44 17.38
CA GLU A 481 10.94 -0.02 17.45
C GLU A 481 11.64 -0.39 18.77
N PRO A 482 11.21 -1.48 19.43
CA PRO A 482 11.95 -1.97 20.59
C PRO A 482 13.39 -2.19 20.14
N THR A 483 14.29 -1.44 20.71
CA THR A 483 15.72 -1.73 20.59
C THR A 483 15.87 -3.11 21.19
N TYR A 484 16.20 -4.12 20.38
CA TYR A 484 16.69 -5.36 20.93
C TYR A 484 17.96 -4.99 21.70
N GLU A 485 17.84 -4.86 23.02
CA GLU A 485 19.01 -4.81 23.87
C GLU A 485 19.72 -6.14 23.64
N ILE A 486 20.81 -6.09 22.89
CA ILE A 486 21.73 -7.19 22.78
C ILE A 486 22.21 -7.37 24.22
N GLN A 487 21.65 -8.38 24.90
CA GLN A 487 22.17 -8.79 26.19
C GLN A 487 23.65 -9.11 25.96
N SER A 488 24.49 -8.17 26.32
CA SER A 488 25.93 -8.43 26.48
C SER A 488 26.01 -9.50 27.56
N ALA A 489 26.14 -10.74 27.12
CA ALA A 489 26.49 -11.85 28.00
C ALA A 489 27.89 -11.55 28.54
N HIS A 490 27.97 -10.74 29.58
CA HIS A 490 29.08 -10.74 30.48
C HIS A 490 29.06 -12.10 31.20
N HIS A 491 29.69 -13.11 30.58
CA HIS A 491 30.20 -14.23 31.36
C HIS A 491 31.40 -13.70 32.12
N PRO A 492 31.37 -13.68 33.47
CA PRO A 492 32.57 -13.47 34.24
C PRO A 492 33.48 -14.67 33.97
N MET A 493 34.64 -14.39 33.39
CA MET A 493 35.70 -15.39 33.28
C MET A 493 36.08 -15.81 34.69
N ALA A 494 35.84 -17.09 35.01
CA ALA A 494 36.40 -17.71 36.20
C ALA A 494 37.93 -17.71 36.07
N ALA A 495 38.59 -17.16 37.10
CA ALA A 495 40.06 -17.18 37.19
C ALA A 495 40.55 -18.65 37.26
N PRO A 496 41.63 -18.97 36.61
CA PRO A 496 42.28 -20.29 36.78
C PRO A 496 42.89 -20.41 38.17
N VAL A 497 42.60 -21.51 38.83
CA VAL A 497 43.32 -22.02 40.02
C VAL A 497 44.61 -22.65 39.59
#